data_e0cf33774e215fe21b44a71509609764
#
_entry.id   e0cf33774e215fe21b44a71509609764
#
_cell.length_a   1.000
_cell.length_b   1.000
_cell.length_c   1.000
_cell.angle_alpha   90.00
_cell.angle_beta   90.00
_cell.angle_gamma   90.00
#
_symmetry.space_group_name_H-M   'P 1'
#
loop_
_entity.id
_entity.type
_entity.pdbx_description
1 polymer ?
#
loop_
_entity_poly.entity_id
_entity_poly.type
_entity_poly.pdbx_seq_one_letter_code
_entity_poly.pdbx_strand_id
1 'polypeptide(L)'
;MPALLSALEYAAEKHRDQRRRGPEASPYINHPISVARVLAEIGDVSDPILLQAAILHDTIEDTRTTPDELERSFGAEVRALVEEVTDDKSLPKKVRNQLQIEHAPGRSPRAKQLKIADKISNIADLIGRAPTDWTLERQREYLDWAERVVAGCRGANRALEECFDRKLREAREAVG
;
A
#
# COMPACT_ATOMS: atom_id res chain seq x y z
N MET A 1 -1.15 -4.52 -20.66
CA MET A 1 -2.59 -4.43 -20.36
C MET A 1 -3.19 -5.78 -19.93
N PRO A 2 -3.14 -6.92 -20.69
CA PRO A 2 -3.73 -8.18 -20.24
C PRO A 2 -3.24 -8.66 -18.88
N ALA A 3 -1.94 -8.65 -18.61
CA ALA A 3 -1.36 -9.08 -17.34
C ALA A 3 -1.86 -8.26 -16.13
N LEU A 4 -2.11 -6.95 -16.31
CA LEU A 4 -2.67 -6.12 -15.25
C LEU A 4 -4.13 -6.48 -14.95
N LEU A 5 -4.92 -6.78 -15.99
CA LEU A 5 -6.31 -7.25 -15.82
C LEU A 5 -6.37 -8.61 -15.13
N SER A 6 -5.46 -9.52 -15.47
CA SER A 6 -5.35 -10.82 -14.77
C SER A 6 -4.98 -10.66 -13.29
N ALA A 7 -4.05 -9.73 -12.97
CA ALA A 7 -3.71 -9.41 -11.59
C ALA A 7 -4.91 -8.81 -10.82
N LEU A 8 -5.70 -7.96 -11.49
CA LEU A 8 -6.88 -7.35 -10.89
C LEU A 8 -7.98 -8.39 -10.62
N GLU A 9 -8.27 -9.28 -11.57
CA GLU A 9 -9.22 -10.37 -11.40
C GLU A 9 -8.81 -11.29 -10.25
N TYR A 10 -7.54 -11.70 -10.22
CA TYR A 10 -6.98 -12.51 -9.15
C TYR A 10 -7.13 -11.85 -7.77
N ALA A 11 -6.70 -10.58 -7.64
CA ALA A 11 -6.80 -9.86 -6.38
C ALA A 11 -8.27 -9.66 -5.94
N ALA A 12 -9.18 -9.39 -6.88
CA ALA A 12 -10.62 -9.26 -6.61
C ALA A 12 -11.21 -10.55 -6.05
N GLU A 13 -10.84 -11.71 -6.61
CA GLU A 13 -11.29 -13.02 -6.11
C GLU A 13 -10.70 -13.31 -4.72
N LYS A 14 -9.41 -13.04 -4.50
CA LYS A 14 -8.76 -13.29 -3.19
C LYS A 14 -9.31 -12.40 -2.08
N HIS A 15 -9.69 -11.15 -2.38
CA HIS A 15 -10.22 -10.17 -1.44
C HIS A 15 -11.77 -10.05 -1.45
N ARG A 16 -12.50 -10.94 -2.14
CA ARG A 16 -13.94 -10.82 -2.38
C ARG A 16 -14.78 -10.60 -1.11
N ASP A 17 -14.41 -11.24 0.00
CA ASP A 17 -15.13 -11.16 1.27
C ASP A 17 -14.57 -10.08 2.21
N GLN A 18 -13.49 -9.43 1.82
CA GLN A 18 -12.80 -8.44 2.62
C GLN A 18 -13.35 -7.03 2.37
N ARG A 19 -13.40 -6.23 3.43
CA ARG A 19 -13.92 -4.85 3.38
C ARG A 19 -12.91 -3.87 3.99
N ARG A 20 -12.91 -2.64 3.48
CA ARG A 20 -12.15 -1.51 4.07
C ARG A 20 -12.76 -1.12 5.42
N ARG A 21 -11.93 -0.62 6.32
CA ARG A 21 -12.33 -0.16 7.68
C ARG A 21 -12.92 1.26 7.66
N GLY A 22 -13.71 1.61 6.72
CA GLY A 22 -14.40 2.90 6.71
C GLY A 22 -15.89 2.72 7.01
N PRO A 23 -16.63 3.81 7.23
CA PRO A 23 -18.07 3.76 7.50
C PRO A 23 -18.87 3.09 6.38
N GLU A 24 -18.40 3.15 5.16
CA GLU A 24 -19.04 2.56 3.97
C GLU A 24 -18.72 1.06 3.80
N ALA A 25 -17.73 0.52 4.51
CA ALA A 25 -17.26 -0.87 4.39
C ALA A 25 -17.09 -1.31 2.91
N SER A 26 -16.50 -0.45 2.08
CA SER A 26 -16.33 -0.69 0.65
C SER A 26 -15.49 -1.94 0.37
N PRO A 27 -15.64 -2.60 -0.80
CA PRO A 27 -14.83 -3.76 -1.17
C PRO A 27 -13.34 -3.46 -1.04
N TYR A 28 -12.57 -4.41 -0.45
CA TYR A 28 -11.14 -4.21 -0.20
C TYR A 28 -10.34 -3.94 -1.47
N ILE A 29 -10.72 -4.55 -2.59
CA ILE A 29 -10.05 -4.40 -3.88
C ILE A 29 -9.94 -2.94 -4.37
N ASN A 30 -10.81 -2.05 -3.88
CA ASN A 30 -10.72 -0.62 -4.19
C ASN A 30 -9.38 -0.01 -3.75
N HIS A 31 -8.77 -0.52 -2.66
CA HIS A 31 -7.48 -0.04 -2.19
C HIS A 31 -6.32 -0.41 -3.13
N PRO A 32 -6.08 -1.69 -3.50
CA PRO A 32 -5.08 -2.03 -4.50
C PRO A 32 -5.24 -1.29 -5.84
N ILE A 33 -6.49 -1.11 -6.30
CA ILE A 33 -6.78 -0.30 -7.50
C ILE A 33 -6.32 1.14 -7.29
N SER A 34 -6.63 1.74 -6.14
CA SER A 34 -6.19 3.11 -5.80
C SER A 34 -4.68 3.23 -5.77
N VAL A 35 -3.97 2.26 -5.18
CA VAL A 35 -2.50 2.24 -5.13
C VAL A 35 -1.90 2.17 -6.54
N ALA A 36 -2.38 1.27 -7.40
CA ALA A 36 -1.92 1.15 -8.78
C ALA A 36 -2.20 2.44 -9.58
N ARG A 37 -3.37 3.08 -9.36
CA ARG A 37 -3.73 4.35 -9.98
C ARG A 37 -2.81 5.48 -9.53
N VAL A 38 -2.49 5.58 -8.25
CA VAL A 38 -1.53 6.58 -7.72
C VAL A 38 -0.16 6.43 -8.37
N LEU A 39 0.33 5.20 -8.52
CA LEU A 39 1.59 4.92 -9.23
C LEU A 39 1.52 5.39 -10.69
N ALA A 40 0.47 5.01 -11.41
CA ALA A 40 0.35 5.31 -12.85
C ALA A 40 0.10 6.79 -13.13
N GLU A 41 -0.85 7.43 -12.41
CA GLU A 41 -1.30 8.80 -12.72
C GLU A 41 -0.42 9.88 -12.08
N ILE A 42 0.09 9.63 -10.87
CA ILE A 42 0.88 10.60 -10.12
C ILE A 42 2.36 10.33 -10.27
N GLY A 43 2.75 9.05 -10.13
CA GLY A 43 4.13 8.61 -10.23
C GLY A 43 4.66 8.49 -11.67
N ASP A 44 3.79 8.61 -12.67
CA ASP A 44 4.09 8.36 -14.11
C ASP A 44 4.74 6.97 -14.33
N VAL A 45 4.28 5.97 -13.54
CA VAL A 45 4.81 4.61 -13.58
C VAL A 45 4.11 3.83 -14.69
N SER A 46 4.91 3.36 -15.66
CA SER A 46 4.47 2.45 -16.73
C SER A 46 5.06 1.03 -16.60
N ASP A 47 5.84 0.76 -15.56
CA ASP A 47 6.45 -0.54 -15.27
C ASP A 47 5.38 -1.59 -14.95
N PRO A 48 5.16 -2.60 -15.81
CA PRO A 48 4.11 -3.58 -15.64
C PRO A 48 4.31 -4.47 -14.41
N ILE A 49 5.56 -4.69 -13.97
CA ILE A 49 5.88 -5.48 -12.77
C ILE A 49 5.41 -4.71 -11.52
N LEU A 50 5.75 -3.42 -11.45
CA LEU A 50 5.36 -2.58 -10.32
C LEU A 50 3.84 -2.39 -10.23
N LEU A 51 3.16 -2.20 -11.37
CA LEU A 51 1.71 -2.04 -11.39
C LEU A 51 0.97 -3.34 -11.02
N GLN A 52 1.45 -4.51 -11.46
CA GLN A 52 0.90 -5.80 -11.03
C GLN A 52 1.15 -6.03 -9.53
N ALA A 53 2.36 -5.76 -9.06
CA ALA A 53 2.68 -5.88 -7.64
C ALA A 53 1.81 -4.93 -6.78
N ALA A 54 1.49 -3.74 -7.27
CA ALA A 54 0.59 -2.82 -6.58
C ALA A 54 -0.84 -3.37 -6.43
N ILE A 55 -1.34 -4.09 -7.44
CA ILE A 55 -2.64 -4.77 -7.36
C ILE A 55 -2.60 -5.97 -6.41
N LEU A 56 -1.47 -6.64 -6.30
CA LEU A 56 -1.31 -7.91 -5.58
C LEU A 56 -0.70 -7.76 -4.17
N HIS A 57 -0.26 -6.57 -3.77
CA HIS A 57 0.65 -6.36 -2.64
C HIS A 57 0.14 -6.88 -1.29
N ASP A 58 -1.17 -6.89 -1.08
CA ASP A 58 -1.79 -7.37 0.16
C ASP A 58 -2.26 -8.84 0.08
N THR A 59 -2.13 -9.50 -1.07
CA THR A 59 -2.68 -10.86 -1.24
C THR A 59 -1.99 -11.89 -0.36
N ILE A 60 -0.65 -11.86 -0.27
CA ILE A 60 0.10 -12.78 0.63
C ILE A 60 -0.21 -12.43 2.09
N GLU A 61 -0.23 -11.15 2.44
CA GLU A 61 -0.41 -10.70 3.81
C GLU A 61 -1.82 -10.97 4.34
N ASP A 62 -2.84 -10.73 3.53
CA ASP A 62 -4.23 -10.64 3.98
C ASP A 62 -5.13 -11.79 3.53
N THR A 63 -4.61 -12.71 2.69
CA THR A 63 -5.39 -13.85 2.18
C THR A 63 -4.63 -15.16 2.38
N ARG A 64 -5.11 -16.23 1.77
CA ARG A 64 -4.43 -17.53 1.75
C ARG A 64 -3.49 -17.70 0.55
N THR A 65 -3.15 -16.62 -0.15
CA THR A 65 -2.25 -16.64 -1.29
C THR A 65 -0.84 -16.99 -0.85
N THR A 66 -0.22 -17.94 -1.53
CA THR A 66 1.18 -18.30 -1.30
C THR A 66 2.12 -17.62 -2.29
N PRO A 67 3.40 -17.41 -1.94
CA PRO A 67 4.41 -16.93 -2.90
C PRO A 67 4.47 -17.77 -4.17
N ASP A 68 4.39 -19.11 -4.06
CA ASP A 68 4.42 -20.03 -5.19
C ASP A 68 3.21 -19.88 -6.13
N GLU A 69 2.03 -19.54 -5.60
CA GLU A 69 0.86 -19.20 -6.43
C GLU A 69 1.11 -17.93 -7.24
N LEU A 70 1.68 -16.89 -6.62
CA LEU A 70 2.01 -15.65 -7.32
C LEU A 70 3.07 -15.87 -8.39
N GLU A 71 4.12 -16.64 -8.10
CA GLU A 71 5.17 -16.93 -9.07
C GLU A 71 4.63 -17.67 -10.29
N ARG A 72 3.79 -18.69 -10.10
CA ARG A 72 3.18 -19.43 -11.20
C ARG A 72 2.25 -18.57 -12.06
N SER A 73 1.55 -17.61 -11.45
CA SER A 73 0.55 -16.80 -12.15
C SER A 73 1.11 -15.52 -12.75
N PHE A 74 2.12 -14.91 -12.12
CA PHE A 74 2.60 -13.56 -12.45
C PHE A 74 4.12 -13.46 -12.62
N GLY A 75 4.85 -14.55 -12.36
CA GLY A 75 6.30 -14.62 -12.50
C GLY A 75 7.09 -14.19 -11.27
N ALA A 76 8.38 -14.55 -11.27
CA ALA A 76 9.26 -14.40 -10.12
C ALA A 76 9.50 -12.94 -9.71
N GLU A 77 9.53 -11.98 -10.66
CA GLU A 77 9.75 -10.56 -10.34
C GLU A 77 8.57 -9.94 -9.59
N VAL A 78 7.33 -10.26 -10.00
CA VAL A 78 6.12 -9.80 -9.30
C VAL A 78 6.05 -10.41 -7.92
N ARG A 79 6.25 -11.73 -7.80
CA ARG A 79 6.31 -12.43 -6.51
C ARG A 79 7.33 -11.79 -5.57
N ALA A 80 8.57 -11.61 -6.03
CA ALA A 80 9.65 -11.06 -5.20
C ALA A 80 9.33 -9.64 -4.71
N LEU A 81 8.72 -8.80 -5.56
CA LEU A 81 8.33 -7.46 -5.16
C LEU A 81 7.17 -7.46 -4.16
N VAL A 82 6.18 -8.34 -4.31
CA VAL A 82 5.09 -8.49 -3.33
C VAL A 82 5.65 -8.98 -2.00
N GLU A 83 6.50 -9.99 -1.99
CA GLU A 83 7.14 -10.47 -0.74
C GLU A 83 7.98 -9.36 -0.08
N GLU A 84 8.72 -8.56 -0.86
CA GLU A 84 9.51 -7.46 -0.33
C GLU A 84 8.68 -6.44 0.45
N VAL A 85 7.41 -6.24 0.10
CA VAL A 85 6.52 -5.28 0.78
C VAL A 85 5.57 -5.90 1.80
N THR A 86 5.49 -7.24 1.86
CA THR A 86 4.65 -7.99 2.79
C THR A 86 5.24 -7.97 4.21
N ASP A 87 4.37 -7.75 5.20
CA ASP A 87 4.74 -7.83 6.61
C ASP A 87 4.56 -9.25 7.16
N ASP A 88 5.42 -9.64 8.11
CA ASP A 88 5.25 -10.89 8.86
C ASP A 88 4.15 -10.75 9.92
N LYS A 89 2.96 -11.25 9.63
CA LYS A 89 1.81 -11.22 10.55
C LYS A 89 1.96 -12.07 11.82
N SER A 90 2.95 -12.92 11.91
CA SER A 90 3.27 -13.62 13.16
C SER A 90 3.80 -12.67 14.25
N LEU A 91 4.32 -11.51 13.84
CA LEU A 91 4.86 -10.49 14.74
C LEU A 91 3.78 -9.53 15.25
N PRO A 92 3.90 -9.01 16.49
CA PRO A 92 3.02 -7.96 17.00
C PRO A 92 3.01 -6.71 16.12
N LYS A 93 1.86 -6.04 16.00
CA LYS A 93 1.69 -4.86 15.14
C LYS A 93 2.73 -3.77 15.38
N LYS A 94 3.09 -3.49 16.64
CA LYS A 94 4.13 -2.48 16.97
C LYS A 94 5.49 -2.87 16.38
N VAL A 95 5.84 -4.16 16.41
CA VAL A 95 7.09 -4.66 15.84
C VAL A 95 7.07 -4.51 14.33
N ARG A 96 6.00 -4.95 13.66
CA ARG A 96 5.84 -4.78 12.21
C ARG A 96 5.95 -3.31 11.77
N ASN A 97 5.28 -2.42 12.47
CA ASN A 97 5.36 -0.98 12.19
C ASN A 97 6.77 -0.43 12.33
N GLN A 98 7.52 -0.89 13.34
CA GLN A 98 8.91 -0.47 13.53
C GLN A 98 9.81 -1.03 12.43
N LEU A 99 9.64 -2.30 12.06
CA LEU A 99 10.40 -2.94 10.98
C LEU A 99 10.14 -2.26 9.62
N GLN A 100 8.93 -1.79 9.35
CA GLN A 100 8.67 -1.01 8.14
C GLN A 100 9.51 0.26 8.06
N ILE A 101 9.71 0.96 9.19
CA ILE A 101 10.57 2.15 9.24
C ILE A 101 12.04 1.77 9.04
N GLU A 102 12.52 0.75 9.74
CA GLU A 102 13.92 0.30 9.71
C GLU A 102 14.34 -0.23 8.35
N HIS A 103 13.44 -0.97 7.68
CA HIS A 103 13.74 -1.58 6.39
C HIS A 103 13.53 -0.62 5.20
N ALA A 104 12.76 0.45 5.37
CA ALA A 104 12.42 1.37 4.27
C ALA A 104 13.64 1.88 3.48
N PRO A 105 14.76 2.31 4.12
CA PRO A 105 15.93 2.80 3.37
C PRO A 105 16.58 1.74 2.46
N GLY A 106 16.56 0.47 2.87
CA GLY A 106 17.18 -0.64 2.16
C GLY A 106 16.33 -1.28 1.06
N ARG A 107 15.06 -0.90 0.93
CA ARG A 107 14.16 -1.48 -0.08
C ARG A 107 14.55 -1.08 -1.51
N SER A 108 14.16 -1.92 -2.47
CA SER A 108 14.34 -1.63 -3.90
C SER A 108 13.59 -0.36 -4.32
N PRO A 109 14.01 0.32 -5.41
CA PRO A 109 13.29 1.49 -5.92
C PRO A 109 11.81 1.22 -6.24
N ARG A 110 11.48 0.02 -6.75
CA ARG A 110 10.10 -0.41 -6.99
C ARG A 110 9.31 -0.51 -5.68
N ALA A 111 9.86 -1.17 -4.66
CA ALA A 111 9.20 -1.33 -3.37
C ALA A 111 9.01 0.00 -2.63
N LYS A 112 9.97 0.93 -2.73
CA LYS A 112 9.84 2.28 -2.19
C LYS A 112 8.68 3.05 -2.82
N GLN A 113 8.58 3.05 -4.16
CA GLN A 113 7.46 3.69 -4.87
C GLN A 113 6.12 3.07 -4.46
N LEU A 114 6.04 1.74 -4.37
CA LEU A 114 4.84 1.04 -3.93
C LEU A 114 4.44 1.44 -2.50
N LYS A 115 5.39 1.48 -1.55
CA LYS A 115 5.12 1.90 -0.18
C LYS A 115 4.66 3.36 -0.08
N ILE A 116 5.22 4.28 -0.86
CA ILE A 116 4.75 5.67 -0.91
C ILE A 116 3.30 5.73 -1.44
N ALA A 117 3.00 5.05 -2.53
CA ALA A 117 1.67 5.02 -3.13
C ALA A 117 0.62 4.39 -2.18
N ASP A 118 0.98 3.31 -1.47
CA ASP A 118 0.15 2.71 -0.42
C ASP A 118 -0.19 3.73 0.67
N LYS A 119 0.82 4.46 1.19
CA LYS A 119 0.58 5.48 2.23
C LYS A 119 -0.28 6.64 1.72
N ILE A 120 -0.08 7.10 0.47
CA ILE A 120 -0.96 8.11 -0.15
C ILE A 120 -2.41 7.63 -0.17
N SER A 121 -2.66 6.40 -0.63
CA SER A 121 -4.01 5.82 -0.69
C SER A 121 -4.64 5.70 0.71
N ASN A 122 -3.89 5.22 1.69
CA ASN A 122 -4.37 5.06 3.06
C ASN A 122 -4.66 6.41 3.75
N ILE A 123 -3.83 7.43 3.53
CA ILE A 123 -4.05 8.78 4.07
C ILE A 123 -5.28 9.43 3.40
N ALA A 124 -5.47 9.23 2.10
CA ALA A 124 -6.64 9.73 1.39
C ALA A 124 -7.95 9.12 1.94
N ASP A 125 -7.93 7.83 2.32
CA ASP A 125 -9.07 7.19 2.99
C ASP A 125 -9.29 7.74 4.42
N LEU A 126 -8.23 8.15 5.11
CA LEU A 126 -8.35 8.74 6.44
C LEU A 126 -9.04 10.11 6.41
N ILE A 127 -8.82 10.89 5.34
CA ILE A 127 -9.45 12.20 5.15
C ILE A 127 -10.95 12.00 4.80
N GLY A 128 -11.83 12.23 5.78
CA GLY A 128 -13.28 12.17 5.59
C GLY A 128 -13.92 10.77 5.64
N ARG A 129 -13.11 9.69 5.69
CA ARG A 129 -13.57 8.30 5.77
C ARG A 129 -12.79 7.48 6.80
N ALA A 130 -12.30 8.15 7.85
CA ALA A 130 -11.58 7.46 8.92
C ALA A 130 -12.42 6.31 9.50
N PRO A 131 -11.78 5.18 9.91
CA PRO A 131 -12.48 4.13 10.62
C PRO A 131 -13.19 4.68 11.86
N THR A 132 -14.44 4.29 12.06
CA THR A 132 -15.28 4.81 13.16
C THR A 132 -14.76 4.46 14.55
N ASP A 133 -13.91 3.43 14.64
CA ASP A 133 -13.23 2.98 15.86
C ASP A 133 -11.87 3.67 16.11
N TRP A 134 -11.46 4.63 15.24
CA TRP A 134 -10.21 5.35 15.40
C TRP A 134 -10.42 6.69 16.08
N THR A 135 -9.80 6.85 17.27
CA THR A 135 -9.68 8.15 17.94
C THR A 135 -8.79 9.11 17.14
N LEU A 136 -8.92 10.41 17.36
CA LEU A 136 -8.04 11.41 16.75
C LEU A 136 -6.57 11.14 17.09
N GLU A 137 -6.27 10.73 18.33
CA GLU A 137 -4.93 10.35 18.75
C GLU A 137 -4.37 9.20 17.90
N ARG A 138 -5.15 8.13 17.69
CA ARG A 138 -4.75 7.01 16.83
C ARG A 138 -4.54 7.44 15.37
N GLN A 139 -5.32 8.39 14.88
CA GLN A 139 -5.14 8.94 13.53
C GLN A 139 -3.82 9.71 13.44
N ARG A 140 -3.49 10.54 14.44
CA ARG A 140 -2.20 11.26 14.50
C ARG A 140 -1.01 10.29 14.58
N GLU A 141 -1.07 9.27 15.45
CA GLU A 141 -0.05 8.22 15.54
C GLU A 141 0.18 7.52 14.20
N TYR A 142 -0.90 7.26 13.44
CA TYR A 142 -0.81 6.66 12.12
C TYR A 142 -0.10 7.60 11.12
N LEU A 143 -0.43 8.89 11.11
CA LEU A 143 0.19 9.87 10.23
C LEU A 143 1.70 10.02 10.53
N ASP A 144 2.08 10.07 11.81
CA ASP A 144 3.47 10.15 12.23
C ASP A 144 4.26 8.90 11.85
N TRP A 145 3.64 7.73 11.99
CA TRP A 145 4.25 6.49 11.54
C TRP A 145 4.42 6.42 10.01
N ALA A 146 3.39 6.81 9.26
CA ALA A 146 3.44 6.84 7.79
C ALA A 146 4.53 7.78 7.27
N GLU A 147 4.69 8.96 7.89
CA GLU A 147 5.76 9.92 7.57
C GLU A 147 7.15 9.31 7.78
N ARG A 148 7.36 8.61 8.90
CA ARG A 148 8.65 7.94 9.20
C ARG A 148 8.97 6.84 8.21
N VAL A 149 7.98 6.05 7.78
CA VAL A 149 8.18 5.03 6.73
C VAL A 149 8.56 5.68 5.41
N VAL A 150 7.82 6.72 4.97
CA VAL A 150 8.08 7.40 3.70
C VAL A 150 9.41 8.14 3.72
N ALA A 151 9.86 8.65 4.86
CA ALA A 151 11.19 9.26 4.99
C ALA A 151 12.31 8.31 4.52
N GLY A 152 12.22 7.01 4.83
CA GLY A 152 13.16 5.99 4.36
C GLY A 152 13.01 5.60 2.88
N CYS A 153 11.88 5.97 2.25
CA CYS A 153 11.60 5.68 0.84
C CYS A 153 11.99 6.84 -0.11
N ARG A 154 12.36 8.00 0.42
CA ARG A 154 12.65 9.20 -0.39
C ARG A 154 13.79 8.98 -1.37
N GLY A 155 13.72 9.73 -2.50
CA GLY A 155 14.62 9.60 -3.64
C GLY A 155 14.17 8.57 -4.67
N ALA A 156 13.01 7.89 -4.46
CA ALA A 156 12.50 6.89 -5.38
C ALA A 156 11.60 7.48 -6.47
N ASN A 157 10.75 8.47 -6.15
CA ASN A 157 9.88 9.13 -7.12
C ASN A 157 9.40 10.48 -6.56
N ARG A 158 9.91 11.56 -7.11
CA ARG A 158 9.64 12.92 -6.64
C ARG A 158 8.15 13.30 -6.66
N ALA A 159 7.43 12.93 -7.71
CA ALA A 159 6.01 13.27 -7.83
C ALA A 159 5.15 12.58 -6.76
N LEU A 160 5.44 11.31 -6.46
CA LEU A 160 4.79 10.58 -5.36
C LEU A 160 5.13 11.21 -4.01
N GLU A 161 6.38 11.60 -3.78
CA GLU A 161 6.82 12.23 -2.53
C GLU A 161 6.12 13.58 -2.29
N GLU A 162 6.06 14.44 -3.32
CA GLU A 162 5.34 15.71 -3.24
C GLU A 162 3.82 15.52 -3.01
N CYS A 163 3.24 14.49 -3.62
CA CYS A 163 1.84 14.12 -3.38
C CYS A 163 1.62 13.64 -1.95
N PHE A 164 2.50 12.78 -1.44
CA PHE A 164 2.46 12.32 -0.05
C PHE A 164 2.51 13.49 0.94
N ASP A 165 3.48 14.40 0.77
CA ASP A 165 3.66 15.55 1.65
C ASP A 165 2.41 16.46 1.67
N ARG A 166 1.78 16.67 0.51
CA ARG A 166 0.53 17.41 0.43
C ARG A 166 -0.62 16.69 1.16
N LYS A 167 -0.80 15.39 0.93
CA LYS A 167 -1.85 14.59 1.57
C LYS A 167 -1.65 14.48 3.08
N LEU A 168 -0.41 14.39 3.53
CA LEU A 168 -0.09 14.36 4.96
C LEU A 168 -0.50 15.68 5.65
N ARG A 169 -0.21 16.83 5.02
CA ARG A 169 -0.64 18.15 5.54
C ARG A 169 -2.17 18.25 5.61
N GLU A 170 -2.87 17.91 4.51
CA GLU A 170 -4.34 17.89 4.47
C GLU A 170 -4.93 17.03 5.59
N ALA A 171 -4.36 15.83 5.81
CA ALA A 171 -4.82 14.93 6.85
C ALA A 171 -4.55 15.47 8.26
N ARG A 172 -3.39 16.08 8.50
CA ARG A 172 -3.07 16.70 9.79
C ARG A 172 -3.99 17.87 10.12
N GLU A 173 -4.34 18.69 9.13
CA GLU A 173 -5.33 19.76 9.29
C GLU A 173 -6.72 19.22 9.65
N ALA A 174 -7.11 18.07 9.07
CA ALA A 174 -8.41 17.43 9.33
C ALA A 174 -8.50 16.79 10.72
N VAL A 175 -7.38 16.36 11.31
CA VAL A 175 -7.36 15.74 12.66
C VAL A 175 -6.95 16.71 13.78
N GLY A 176 -6.70 17.97 13.46
CA GLY A 176 -6.48 19.09 14.39
C GLY A 176 -5.13 19.06 15.08
#